data_6a3aa29b68878ffe42c79b75955b106a
#
_entry.id   6a3aa29b68878ffe42c79b75955b106a
#
_cell.length_a   1.000
_cell.length_b   1.000
_cell.length_c   1.000
_cell.angle_alpha   90.00
_cell.angle_beta   90.00
_cell.angle_gamma   90.00
#
_symmetry.space_group_name_H-M   'P 1'
#
loop_
_entity.id
_entity.type
_entity.pdbx_description
1 polymer ?
#
loop_
_entity_poly.entity_id
_entity_poly.type
_entity_poly.pdbx_seq_one_letter_code
_entity_poly.pdbx_strand_id
1 'polypeptide(L)'
;MKKIAVFASGNGSNFQVIAEEFPVEFVFSDHRDAYVLERADKLGVLSYAFELKEFENKADYEAALVELLEEHQIDLVCLAGYMKIVGPTLLAAYEGRIINIHPAYLPEFPGAHGIEDAWNAGVAESGVTIHWVDSGVDTGKVIKQVRVPRLADDTIENFEARIHEAEYKLYPEVLDSFGVERK
;
A
#
# COMPACT_ATOMS: atom_id res chain seq x y z
N MET A 1 6.85 -19.37 -8.11
CA MET A 1 7.35 -18.10 -7.57
C MET A 1 6.25 -17.05 -7.69
N LYS A 2 5.86 -16.41 -6.58
CA LYS A 2 4.84 -15.35 -6.59
C LYS A 2 5.41 -14.05 -7.11
N LYS A 3 4.74 -13.47 -8.11
CA LYS A 3 5.10 -12.19 -8.68
C LYS A 3 4.26 -11.09 -8.05
N ILE A 4 4.90 -10.04 -7.58
CA ILE A 4 4.23 -8.91 -6.94
C ILE A 4 4.38 -7.62 -7.75
N ALA A 5 3.35 -6.79 -7.71
CA ALA A 5 3.39 -5.40 -8.13
C ALA A 5 3.02 -4.51 -6.96
N VAL A 6 3.57 -3.32 -6.91
CA VAL A 6 3.29 -2.33 -5.85
C VAL A 6 2.60 -1.13 -6.47
N PHE A 7 1.54 -0.64 -5.84
CA PHE A 7 0.86 0.59 -6.23
C PHE A 7 1.08 1.66 -5.16
N ALA A 8 1.48 2.86 -5.58
CA ALA A 8 1.73 3.97 -4.67
C ALA A 8 1.38 5.30 -5.33
N SER A 9 0.82 6.22 -4.57
CA SER A 9 0.40 7.54 -5.10
C SER A 9 1.43 8.65 -4.87
N GLY A 10 2.38 8.49 -3.96
CA GLY A 10 3.26 9.58 -3.55
C GLY A 10 4.71 9.18 -3.29
N ASN A 11 5.14 9.28 -2.05
CA ASN A 11 6.55 9.15 -1.66
C ASN A 11 7.16 7.77 -1.96
N GLY A 12 6.41 6.69 -1.70
CA GLY A 12 6.89 5.34 -1.98
C GLY A 12 7.88 4.78 -0.95
N SER A 13 7.86 5.25 0.28
CA SER A 13 8.77 4.75 1.32
C SER A 13 8.56 3.26 1.63
N ASN A 14 7.32 2.79 1.65
CA ASN A 14 7.03 1.36 1.79
C ASN A 14 7.48 0.56 0.56
N PHE A 15 7.28 1.11 -0.64
CA PHE A 15 7.81 0.50 -1.86
C PHE A 15 9.33 0.32 -1.79
N GLN A 16 10.04 1.35 -1.31
CA GLN A 16 11.50 1.30 -1.16
C GLN A 16 11.93 0.08 -0.33
N VAL A 17 11.32 -0.09 0.84
CA VAL A 17 11.62 -1.22 1.73
C VAL A 17 11.32 -2.56 1.07
N ILE A 18 10.16 -2.68 0.42
CA ILE A 18 9.77 -3.90 -0.27
C ILE A 18 10.75 -4.23 -1.39
N ALA A 19 11.09 -3.24 -2.23
CA ALA A 19 11.95 -3.44 -3.39
C ALA A 19 13.41 -3.73 -3.02
N GLU A 20 13.86 -3.29 -1.87
CA GLU A 20 15.20 -3.63 -1.37
C GLU A 20 15.31 -5.10 -0.97
N GLU A 21 14.23 -5.70 -0.50
CA GLU A 21 14.23 -7.06 0.02
C GLU A 21 13.63 -8.11 -0.92
N PHE A 22 12.69 -7.70 -1.77
CA PHE A 22 11.95 -8.61 -2.66
C PHE A 22 12.04 -8.16 -4.12
N PRO A 23 12.02 -9.10 -5.08
CA PRO A 23 11.86 -8.74 -6.48
C PRO A 23 10.43 -8.21 -6.70
N VAL A 24 10.33 -6.99 -7.19
CA VAL A 24 9.07 -6.33 -7.56
C VAL A 24 9.03 -6.27 -9.09
N GLU A 25 7.99 -6.85 -9.70
CA GLU A 25 7.87 -6.86 -11.16
C GLU A 25 7.72 -5.45 -11.72
N PHE A 26 6.87 -4.64 -11.09
CA PHE A 26 6.78 -3.22 -11.39
C PHE A 26 6.12 -2.46 -10.23
N VAL A 27 6.34 -1.16 -10.20
CA VAL A 27 5.55 -0.24 -9.39
C VAL A 27 4.69 0.61 -10.30
N PHE A 28 3.45 0.84 -9.89
CA PHE A 28 2.52 1.73 -10.56
C PHE A 28 2.20 2.94 -9.69
N SER A 29 2.15 4.13 -10.30
CA SER A 29 1.61 5.32 -9.65
C SER A 29 0.50 5.96 -10.49
N ASP A 30 -0.54 6.43 -9.80
CA ASP A 30 -1.64 7.20 -10.37
C ASP A 30 -1.31 8.70 -10.49
N HIS A 31 -0.06 9.07 -10.23
CA HIS A 31 0.48 10.41 -10.39
C HIS A 31 1.83 10.36 -11.12
N ARG A 32 1.90 10.99 -12.29
CA ARG A 32 3.10 10.97 -13.12
C ARG A 32 4.30 11.68 -12.50
N ASP A 33 4.06 12.56 -11.53
CA ASP A 33 5.08 13.31 -10.80
C ASP A 33 5.41 12.71 -9.42
N ALA A 34 4.90 11.53 -9.09
CA ALA A 34 5.12 10.90 -7.80
C ALA A 34 6.59 10.53 -7.57
N TYR A 35 7.10 10.80 -6.38
CA TYR A 35 8.49 10.50 -6.01
C TYR A 35 8.81 8.99 -6.07
N VAL A 36 7.81 8.13 -5.87
CA VAL A 36 7.99 6.68 -5.97
C VAL A 36 8.60 6.27 -7.33
N LEU A 37 8.32 7.02 -8.39
CA LEU A 37 8.89 6.74 -9.72
C LEU A 37 10.39 7.00 -9.78
N GLU A 38 10.88 8.02 -9.06
CA GLU A 38 12.32 8.26 -8.93
C GLU A 38 13.00 7.16 -8.11
N ARG A 39 12.32 6.67 -7.07
CA ARG A 39 12.82 5.53 -6.30
C ARG A 39 12.96 4.28 -7.16
N ALA A 40 11.95 4.01 -7.98
CA ALA A 40 11.95 2.88 -8.91
C ALA A 40 13.12 2.95 -9.87
N ASP A 41 13.38 4.12 -10.44
CA ASP A 41 14.50 4.35 -11.35
C ASP A 41 15.84 4.04 -10.68
N LYS A 42 16.05 4.57 -9.48
CA LYS A 42 17.28 4.34 -8.71
C LYS A 42 17.46 2.87 -8.29
N LEU A 43 16.38 2.15 -8.06
CA LEU A 43 16.41 0.74 -7.68
C LEU A 43 16.43 -0.21 -8.87
N GLY A 44 16.32 0.30 -10.08
CA GLY A 44 16.26 -0.52 -11.29
C GLY A 44 14.95 -1.31 -11.41
N VAL A 45 13.87 -0.83 -10.81
CA VAL A 45 12.54 -1.45 -10.88
C VAL A 45 11.73 -0.79 -11.99
N LEU A 46 11.10 -1.60 -12.83
CA LEU A 46 10.20 -1.11 -13.87
C LEU A 46 9.04 -0.34 -13.24
N SER A 47 8.70 0.80 -13.81
CA SER A 47 7.61 1.62 -13.34
C SER A 47 6.63 1.99 -14.45
N TYR A 48 5.37 2.16 -14.07
CA TYR A 48 4.32 2.66 -14.94
C TYR A 48 3.57 3.77 -14.22
N ALA A 49 3.09 4.74 -14.97
CA ALA A 49 2.25 5.80 -14.42
C ALA A 49 1.22 6.24 -15.44
N PHE A 50 -0.02 6.38 -15.01
CA PHE A 50 -1.05 7.11 -15.73
C PHE A 50 -2.08 7.60 -14.74
N GLU A 51 -2.81 8.65 -15.12
CA GLU A 51 -3.74 9.33 -14.23
C GLU A 51 -5.18 9.11 -14.67
N LEU A 52 -6.09 9.12 -13.71
CA LEU A 52 -7.52 8.93 -13.98
C LEU A 52 -8.05 9.89 -15.05
N LYS A 53 -7.58 11.14 -15.05
CA LYS A 53 -7.98 12.16 -16.04
C LYS A 53 -7.60 11.83 -17.48
N GLU A 54 -6.72 10.84 -17.70
CA GLU A 54 -6.34 10.39 -19.04
C GLU A 54 -7.35 9.42 -19.64
N PHE A 55 -8.37 9.04 -18.89
CA PHE A 55 -9.41 8.09 -19.28
C PHE A 55 -10.80 8.74 -19.21
N GLU A 56 -11.76 8.18 -19.92
CA GLU A 56 -13.13 8.68 -19.89
C GLU A 56 -13.81 8.46 -18.54
N ASN A 57 -13.47 7.36 -17.86
CA ASN A 57 -14.04 7.00 -16.56
C ASN A 57 -13.09 6.09 -15.79
N LYS A 58 -13.44 5.82 -14.53
CA LYS A 58 -12.63 4.98 -13.65
C LYS A 58 -12.58 3.52 -14.11
N ALA A 59 -13.65 3.01 -14.71
CA ALA A 59 -13.67 1.64 -15.22
C ALA A 59 -12.61 1.44 -16.31
N ASP A 60 -12.47 2.39 -17.23
CA ASP A 60 -11.44 2.34 -18.27
C ASP A 60 -10.03 2.44 -17.68
N TYR A 61 -9.85 3.31 -16.71
CA TYR A 61 -8.59 3.43 -15.96
C TYR A 61 -8.22 2.09 -15.30
N GLU A 62 -9.15 1.47 -14.62
CA GLU A 62 -8.91 0.19 -13.96
C GLU A 62 -8.73 -0.96 -14.95
N ALA A 63 -9.43 -0.93 -16.09
CA ALA A 63 -9.21 -1.92 -17.15
C ALA A 63 -7.76 -1.88 -17.68
N ALA A 64 -7.19 -0.70 -17.80
CA ALA A 64 -5.78 -0.54 -18.19
C ALA A 64 -4.83 -1.11 -17.12
N LEU A 65 -5.16 -0.94 -15.84
CA LEU A 65 -4.41 -1.56 -14.74
C LEU A 65 -4.48 -3.09 -14.79
N VAL A 66 -5.67 -3.64 -14.99
CA VAL A 66 -5.87 -5.09 -15.11
C VAL A 66 -5.05 -5.66 -16.25
N GLU A 67 -5.08 -5.02 -17.42
CA GLU A 67 -4.28 -5.44 -18.58
C GLU A 67 -2.79 -5.49 -18.24
N LEU A 68 -2.29 -4.46 -17.57
CA LEU A 68 -0.90 -4.36 -17.14
C LEU A 68 -0.53 -5.49 -16.17
N LEU A 69 -1.39 -5.74 -15.19
CA LEU A 69 -1.19 -6.82 -14.22
C LEU A 69 -1.16 -8.20 -14.88
N GLU A 70 -2.05 -8.43 -15.83
CA GLU A 70 -2.14 -9.70 -16.55
C GLU A 70 -0.93 -9.91 -17.47
N GLU A 71 -0.48 -8.88 -18.16
CA GLU A 71 0.72 -8.94 -19.02
C GLU A 71 1.96 -9.37 -18.23
N HIS A 72 2.10 -8.89 -17.01
CA HIS A 72 3.19 -9.23 -16.12
C HIS A 72 2.94 -10.46 -15.26
N GLN A 73 1.78 -11.11 -15.43
CA GLN A 73 1.40 -12.31 -14.69
C GLN A 73 1.50 -12.12 -13.16
N ILE A 74 0.99 -10.97 -12.68
CA ILE A 74 1.05 -10.62 -11.26
C ILE A 74 0.13 -11.52 -10.44
N ASP A 75 0.66 -12.07 -9.35
CA ASP A 75 -0.07 -12.91 -8.41
C ASP A 75 -0.67 -12.10 -7.25
N LEU A 76 0.03 -11.06 -6.81
CA LEU A 76 -0.36 -10.27 -5.65
C LEU A 76 -0.10 -8.79 -5.91
N VAL A 77 -1.11 -7.97 -5.68
CA VAL A 77 -1.01 -6.50 -5.75
C VAL A 77 -0.85 -5.95 -4.33
N CYS A 78 0.23 -5.23 -4.10
CA CYS A 78 0.55 -4.64 -2.81
C CYS A 78 0.29 -3.12 -2.87
N LEU A 79 -0.79 -2.67 -2.24
CA LEU A 79 -1.05 -1.24 -2.10
C LEU A 79 -0.18 -0.69 -0.98
N ALA A 80 0.61 0.32 -1.28
CA ALA A 80 1.55 0.94 -0.34
C ALA A 80 1.47 2.46 -0.49
N GLY A 81 0.45 3.06 0.10
CA GLY A 81 0.17 4.47 -0.07
C GLY A 81 -0.54 4.80 -1.39
N TYR A 82 -1.33 3.87 -1.90
CA TYR A 82 -2.20 4.11 -3.04
C TYR A 82 -3.50 4.74 -2.55
N MET A 83 -3.74 5.98 -2.94
CA MET A 83 -4.81 6.80 -2.34
C MET A 83 -6.17 6.64 -3.00
N LYS A 84 -6.27 6.03 -4.17
CA LYS A 84 -7.56 5.75 -4.80
C LYS A 84 -8.23 4.53 -4.16
N ILE A 85 -9.55 4.59 -4.04
CA ILE A 85 -10.33 3.41 -3.66
C ILE A 85 -10.34 2.45 -4.85
N VAL A 86 -10.06 1.17 -4.59
CA VAL A 86 -10.14 0.12 -5.60
C VAL A 86 -11.60 -0.04 -6.02
N GLY A 87 -11.85 0.16 -7.30
CA GLY A 87 -13.20 0.04 -7.85
C GLY A 87 -13.54 -1.38 -8.30
N PRO A 88 -14.78 -1.58 -8.78
CA PRO A 88 -15.26 -2.93 -9.09
C PRO A 88 -14.53 -3.62 -10.24
N THR A 89 -14.00 -2.88 -11.20
CA THR A 89 -13.29 -3.49 -12.35
C THR A 89 -11.98 -4.16 -11.90
N LEU A 90 -11.17 -3.46 -11.13
CA LEU A 90 -9.92 -4.00 -10.61
C LEU A 90 -10.19 -5.09 -9.58
N LEU A 91 -11.13 -4.85 -8.67
CA LEU A 91 -11.46 -5.80 -7.61
C LEU A 91 -11.97 -7.13 -8.18
N ALA A 92 -12.86 -7.10 -9.17
CA ALA A 92 -13.37 -8.32 -9.79
C ALA A 92 -12.29 -9.18 -10.43
N ALA A 93 -11.31 -8.53 -11.08
CA ALA A 93 -10.20 -9.24 -11.74
C ALA A 93 -9.18 -9.81 -10.74
N TYR A 94 -8.99 -9.14 -9.62
CA TYR A 94 -7.95 -9.47 -8.63
C TYR A 94 -8.50 -9.72 -7.23
N GLU A 95 -9.75 -10.14 -7.10
CA GLU A 95 -10.38 -10.49 -5.82
C GLU A 95 -9.53 -11.52 -5.07
N GLY A 96 -9.28 -11.25 -3.79
CA GLY A 96 -8.43 -12.12 -2.96
C GLY A 96 -6.93 -12.05 -3.28
N ARG A 97 -6.52 -11.08 -4.12
CA ARG A 97 -5.12 -10.90 -4.53
C ARG A 97 -4.64 -9.45 -4.40
N ILE A 98 -5.34 -8.63 -3.63
CA ILE A 98 -4.96 -7.25 -3.34
C ILE A 98 -4.88 -7.06 -1.84
N ILE A 99 -3.74 -6.60 -1.34
CA ILE A 99 -3.54 -6.25 0.06
C ILE A 99 -3.21 -4.77 0.19
N ASN A 100 -3.54 -4.19 1.35
CA ASN A 100 -3.25 -2.80 1.65
C ASN A 100 -2.62 -2.67 3.04
N ILE A 101 -1.77 -1.68 3.21
CA ILE A 101 -1.26 -1.27 4.51
C ILE A 101 -1.97 0.03 4.94
N HIS A 102 -2.49 0.04 6.16
CA HIS A 102 -3.20 1.18 6.72
C HIS A 102 -2.54 1.62 8.03
N PRO A 103 -2.23 2.92 8.22
CA PRO A 103 -1.50 3.40 9.38
C PRO A 103 -2.39 3.62 10.61
N ALA A 104 -3.17 2.62 10.98
CA ALA A 104 -3.97 2.57 12.20
C ALA A 104 -4.26 1.12 12.57
N TYR A 105 -4.70 0.89 13.81
CA TYR A 105 -5.11 -0.43 14.27
C TYR A 105 -6.60 -0.62 13.96
N LEU A 106 -6.91 -1.14 12.79
CA LEU A 106 -8.30 -1.32 12.36
C LEU A 106 -9.08 -2.24 13.31
N PRO A 107 -10.36 -1.96 13.54
CA PRO A 107 -11.25 -1.00 12.87
C PRO A 107 -11.15 0.45 13.35
N GLU A 108 -10.19 0.79 14.20
CA GLU A 108 -9.97 2.15 14.67
C GLU A 108 -9.40 3.02 13.53
N PHE A 109 -9.92 4.23 13.39
CA PHE A 109 -9.43 5.26 12.48
C PHE A 109 -9.25 4.81 11.02
N PRO A 110 -10.33 4.33 10.36
CA PRO A 110 -10.27 4.06 8.92
C PRO A 110 -10.19 5.36 8.11
N GLY A 111 -9.84 5.26 6.84
CA GLY A 111 -9.83 6.40 5.92
C GLY A 111 -8.44 7.02 5.72
N ALA A 112 -8.41 8.15 5.05
CA ALA A 112 -7.18 8.75 4.52
C ALA A 112 -6.25 9.37 5.57
N HIS A 113 -6.73 9.62 6.80
CA HIS A 113 -6.01 10.38 7.83
C HIS A 113 -5.87 9.62 9.14
N GLY A 114 -5.59 8.31 9.07
CA GLY A 114 -5.54 7.44 10.25
C GLY A 114 -4.57 7.92 11.35
N ILE A 115 -3.39 8.42 10.98
CA ILE A 115 -2.40 8.90 11.95
C ILE A 115 -2.90 10.18 12.64
N GLU A 116 -3.36 11.15 11.86
CA GLU A 116 -3.87 12.43 12.38
C GLU A 116 -5.11 12.23 13.24
N ASP A 117 -6.01 11.35 12.81
CA ASP A 117 -7.24 11.05 13.54
C ASP A 117 -6.93 10.41 14.90
N ALA A 118 -6.00 9.47 14.94
CA ALA A 118 -5.56 8.85 16.18
C ALA A 118 -4.88 9.87 17.11
N TRP A 119 -4.01 10.70 16.55
CA TRP A 119 -3.35 11.76 17.31
C TRP A 119 -4.35 12.74 17.93
N ASN A 120 -5.30 13.22 17.13
CA ASN A 120 -6.31 14.17 17.56
C ASN A 120 -7.28 13.59 18.58
N ALA A 121 -7.53 12.29 18.53
CA ALA A 121 -8.35 11.57 19.52
C ALA A 121 -7.64 11.38 20.86
N GLY A 122 -6.34 11.67 20.94
CA GLY A 122 -5.57 11.55 22.18
C GLY A 122 -5.35 10.11 22.64
N VAL A 123 -5.30 9.15 21.73
CA VAL A 123 -5.13 7.74 22.08
C VAL A 123 -3.75 7.48 22.68
N ALA A 124 -3.68 6.48 23.57
CA ALA A 124 -2.42 6.03 24.16
C ALA A 124 -1.59 5.19 23.16
N GLU A 125 -2.26 4.58 22.19
CA GLU A 125 -1.63 3.80 21.14
C GLU A 125 -2.51 3.75 19.89
N SER A 126 -1.89 3.59 18.73
CA SER A 126 -2.55 3.25 17.49
C SER A 126 -1.92 1.99 16.92
N GLY A 127 -1.65 1.94 15.64
CA GLY A 127 -1.01 0.77 15.07
C GLY A 127 -0.88 0.84 13.56
N VAL A 128 -0.59 -0.31 13.01
CA VAL A 128 -0.52 -0.55 11.56
C VAL A 128 -1.25 -1.85 11.26
N THR A 129 -2.01 -1.86 10.19
CA THR A 129 -2.77 -3.03 9.75
C THR A 129 -2.48 -3.32 8.28
N ILE A 130 -2.20 -4.59 7.97
CA ILE A 130 -2.25 -5.09 6.59
C ILE A 130 -3.52 -5.96 6.48
N HIS A 131 -4.32 -5.67 5.46
CA HIS A 131 -5.61 -6.33 5.25
C HIS A 131 -5.87 -6.62 3.77
N TRP A 132 -6.75 -7.57 3.53
CA TRP A 132 -7.29 -7.81 2.19
C TRP A 132 -8.15 -6.62 1.78
N VAL A 133 -8.11 -6.27 0.50
CA VAL A 133 -8.94 -5.21 -0.06
C VAL A 133 -10.26 -5.80 -0.54
N ASP A 134 -11.36 -5.22 -0.07
CA ASP A 134 -12.72 -5.52 -0.52
C ASP A 134 -13.39 -4.25 -1.09
N SER A 135 -14.71 -4.27 -1.25
CA SER A 135 -15.44 -3.14 -1.82
C SER A 135 -15.60 -1.93 -0.90
N GLY A 136 -15.23 -2.07 0.39
CA GLY A 136 -15.32 -0.99 1.37
C GLY A 136 -14.02 -0.24 1.53
N VAL A 137 -14.03 0.77 2.41
CA VAL A 137 -12.83 1.53 2.79
C VAL A 137 -12.25 0.95 4.07
N ASP A 138 -11.08 0.31 3.97
CA ASP A 138 -10.37 -0.31 5.09
C ASP A 138 -11.23 -1.32 5.88
N THR A 139 -12.10 -2.04 5.18
CA THR A 139 -13.06 -2.98 5.76
C THR A 139 -12.71 -4.45 5.52
N GLY A 140 -11.72 -4.74 4.68
CA GLY A 140 -11.34 -6.11 4.36
C GLY A 140 -10.73 -6.84 5.56
N LYS A 141 -10.71 -8.17 5.46
CA LYS A 141 -10.20 -9.03 6.54
C LYS A 141 -8.75 -8.70 6.87
N VAL A 142 -8.45 -8.51 8.14
CA VAL A 142 -7.10 -8.28 8.64
C VAL A 142 -6.23 -9.51 8.42
N ILE A 143 -5.04 -9.28 7.86
CA ILE A 143 -4.00 -10.30 7.69
C ILE A 143 -3.07 -10.27 8.90
N LYS A 144 -2.54 -9.09 9.21
CA LYS A 144 -1.66 -8.88 10.37
C LYS A 144 -1.72 -7.42 10.79
N GLN A 145 -1.63 -7.18 12.08
CA GLN A 145 -1.58 -5.82 12.62
C GLN A 145 -0.70 -5.77 13.87
N VAL A 146 -0.16 -4.59 14.16
CA VAL A 146 0.68 -4.35 15.32
C VAL A 146 0.26 -3.06 16.01
N ARG A 147 0.39 -3.02 17.34
CA ARG A 147 0.19 -1.80 18.13
C ARG A 147 1.45 -0.94 18.09
N VAL A 148 1.24 0.38 18.05
CA VAL A 148 2.31 1.37 18.09
C VAL A 148 1.97 2.36 19.21
N PRO A 149 2.82 2.48 20.24
CA PRO A 149 2.54 3.36 21.37
C PRO A 149 2.73 4.83 21.01
N ARG A 150 1.92 5.69 21.64
CA ARG A 150 2.17 7.12 21.74
C ARG A 150 2.85 7.39 23.06
N LEU A 151 4.02 8.01 23.03
CA LEU A 151 4.77 8.33 24.23
C LEU A 151 4.36 9.71 24.76
N ALA A 152 4.53 9.94 26.07
CA ALA A 152 4.04 11.13 26.76
C ALA A 152 4.58 12.45 26.18
N ASP A 153 5.82 12.44 25.70
CA ASP A 153 6.51 13.61 25.15
C ASP A 153 6.59 13.60 23.62
N ASP A 154 5.82 12.75 22.95
CA ASP A 154 5.77 12.72 21.49
C ASP A 154 5.20 14.00 20.91
N THR A 155 5.79 14.42 19.79
CA THR A 155 5.13 15.27 18.81
C THR A 155 4.39 14.37 17.81
N ILE A 156 3.51 14.95 16.99
CA ILE A 156 2.85 14.18 15.93
C ILE A 156 3.88 13.58 14.96
N GLU A 157 4.97 14.31 14.69
CA GLU A 157 6.05 13.84 13.82
C GLU A 157 6.76 12.61 14.39
N ASN A 158 7.00 12.59 15.70
CA ASN A 158 7.61 11.43 16.36
C ASN A 158 6.71 10.21 16.32
N PHE A 159 5.43 10.42 16.55
CA PHE A 159 4.43 9.35 16.50
C PHE A 159 4.29 8.80 15.08
N GLU A 160 4.18 9.68 14.08
CA GLU A 160 4.14 9.33 12.67
C GLU A 160 5.37 8.51 12.26
N ALA A 161 6.57 8.95 12.64
CA ALA A 161 7.81 8.25 12.33
C ALA A 161 7.81 6.82 12.91
N ARG A 162 7.30 6.66 14.13
CA ARG A 162 7.21 5.34 14.78
C ARG A 162 6.21 4.43 14.08
N ILE A 163 5.09 4.98 13.60
CA ILE A 163 4.12 4.25 12.80
C ILE A 163 4.74 3.80 11.48
N HIS A 164 5.46 4.67 10.79
CA HIS A 164 6.14 4.32 9.54
C HIS A 164 7.21 3.24 9.75
N GLU A 165 7.96 3.28 10.84
CA GLU A 165 8.90 2.19 11.16
C GLU A 165 8.19 0.84 11.32
N ALA A 166 7.03 0.84 11.95
CA ALA A 166 6.22 -0.37 12.09
C ALA A 166 5.71 -0.88 10.73
N GLU A 167 5.32 0.03 9.84
CA GLU A 167 4.94 -0.32 8.47
C GLU A 167 6.09 -1.02 7.73
N TYR A 168 7.30 -0.47 7.83
CA TYR A 168 8.48 -1.01 7.14
C TYR A 168 8.89 -2.41 7.63
N LYS A 169 8.52 -2.77 8.83
CA LYS A 169 8.74 -4.12 9.38
C LYS A 169 7.60 -5.06 9.02
N LEU A 170 6.37 -4.57 9.07
CA LEU A 170 5.19 -5.41 8.91
C LEU A 170 5.01 -5.90 7.47
N TYR A 171 5.24 -5.03 6.48
CA TYR A 171 5.04 -5.41 5.08
C TYR A 171 5.95 -6.57 4.65
N PRO A 172 7.27 -6.52 4.91
CA PRO A 172 8.14 -7.67 4.63
C PRO A 172 7.73 -8.96 5.34
N GLU A 173 7.30 -8.88 6.60
CA GLU A 173 6.83 -10.06 7.34
C GLU A 173 5.61 -10.72 6.68
N VAL A 174 4.67 -9.91 6.21
CA VAL A 174 3.48 -10.42 5.52
C VAL A 174 3.85 -11.06 4.19
N LEU A 175 4.74 -10.45 3.43
CA LEU A 175 5.21 -11.01 2.16
C LEU A 175 5.94 -12.34 2.36
N ASP A 176 6.76 -12.45 3.40
CA ASP A 176 7.38 -13.73 3.78
C ASP A 176 6.32 -14.80 4.08
N SER A 177 5.28 -14.42 4.83
CA SER A 177 4.19 -15.35 5.18
C SER A 177 3.41 -15.86 3.97
N PHE A 178 3.40 -15.09 2.88
CA PHE A 178 2.76 -15.48 1.62
C PHE A 178 3.68 -16.30 0.69
N GLY A 179 4.90 -16.52 1.10
CA GLY A 179 5.87 -17.27 0.31
C GLY A 179 6.44 -16.48 -0.87
N VAL A 180 6.46 -15.15 -0.78
CA VAL A 180 7.19 -14.33 -1.75
C VAL A 180 8.68 -14.51 -1.49
N GLU A 181 9.43 -14.88 -2.50
CA GLU A 181 10.86 -15.11 -2.35
C GLU A 181 11.63 -13.80 -2.26
N ARG A 182 12.56 -13.72 -1.31
CA ARG A 182 13.48 -12.58 -1.18
C ARG A 182 14.56 -12.61 -2.26
N LYS A 183 15.17 -11.48 -2.50
CA LYS A 183 16.36 -11.36 -3.38
C LYS A 183 17.53 -12.14 -2.83
#